data_7116225b830e2b885ff8f18bf43ffe5b
#
_entry.id   7116225b830e2b885ff8f18bf43ffe5b
#
_cell.length_a   1.000
_cell.length_b   1.000
_cell.length_c   1.000
_cell.angle_alpha   90.00
_cell.angle_beta   90.00
_cell.angle_gamma   90.00
#
_symmetry.space_group_name_H-M   'P 1'
#
loop_
_entity.id
_entity.type
_entity.pdbx_description
1 polymer ?
#
loop_
_entity_poly.entity_id
_entity_poly.type
_entity_poly.pdbx_seq_one_letter_code
_entity_poly.pdbx_strand_id
1 'polypeptide(L)'
;MRFRILFVLFSFGLTTSLFSQKINADYRLAIQKASSAIIIDGVLDEKAGKMLPLLRIFFMITPMDTSFARVKTDVRMSYDEEHLYLIVVNHHAVEGPYMVESLRRDFNFGKNDNFLLFMDPFDDLTNGFSFGANAAGAQWDGQMFNGGSVDLSWDNKWVSKVKNYEDKWIFEAAIPFKSIRYKKRDF
;
A
#
# COMPACT_ATOMS: atom_id res chain seq x y z
N MET A 1 -22.77 -54.37 49.68
CA MET A 1 -21.43 -53.89 49.29
C MET A 1 -21.61 -52.97 48.09
N ARG A 2 -21.53 -51.63 48.28
CA ARG A 2 -21.77 -50.63 47.21
C ARG A 2 -20.41 -50.13 46.73
N PHE A 3 -20.04 -50.47 45.49
CA PHE A 3 -18.87 -49.94 44.82
C PHE A 3 -19.17 -48.48 44.33
N ARG A 4 -18.46 -47.51 44.86
CA ARG A 4 -18.44 -46.14 44.33
C ARG A 4 -17.29 -46.07 43.37
N ILE A 5 -17.59 -45.95 42.06
CA ILE A 5 -16.58 -45.67 41.03
C ILE A 5 -16.36 -44.14 41.03
N LEU A 6 -15.16 -43.75 41.40
CA LEU A 6 -14.71 -42.36 41.36
C LEU A 6 -14.19 -42.08 39.94
N PHE A 7 -14.92 -41.31 39.16
CA PHE A 7 -14.47 -40.85 37.85
C PHE A 7 -13.56 -39.63 38.04
N VAL A 8 -12.27 -39.79 37.89
CA VAL A 8 -11.29 -38.68 37.85
C VAL A 8 -11.19 -38.21 36.41
N LEU A 9 -11.84 -37.12 36.09
CA LEU A 9 -11.64 -36.40 34.82
C LEU A 9 -10.31 -35.72 34.83
N PHE A 10 -9.32 -36.32 34.14
CA PHE A 10 -8.03 -35.70 33.89
C PHE A 10 -8.21 -34.69 32.74
N SER A 11 -8.47 -33.44 33.09
CA SER A 11 -8.51 -32.33 32.12
C SER A 11 -7.07 -31.99 31.71
N PHE A 12 -6.61 -32.59 30.61
CA PHE A 12 -5.34 -32.19 29.97
C PHE A 12 -5.60 -30.87 29.22
N GLY A 13 -5.27 -29.77 29.88
CA GLY A 13 -5.29 -28.44 29.26
C GLY A 13 -4.20 -28.35 28.19
N LEU A 14 -4.54 -28.60 26.93
CA LEU A 14 -3.70 -28.20 25.80
C LEU A 14 -3.67 -26.67 25.75
N THR A 15 -2.66 -26.06 26.34
CA THR A 15 -2.30 -24.67 26.07
C THR A 15 -1.62 -24.61 24.69
N THR A 16 -2.41 -24.54 23.63
CA THR A 16 -1.90 -24.16 22.32
C THR A 16 -1.57 -22.67 22.41
N SER A 17 -0.28 -22.36 22.47
CA SER A 17 0.18 -20.99 22.26
C SER A 17 -0.17 -20.62 20.82
N LEU A 18 -1.23 -19.86 20.66
CA LEU A 18 -1.56 -19.23 19.40
C LEU A 18 -0.50 -18.12 19.15
N PHE A 19 0.60 -18.50 18.54
CA PHE A 19 1.48 -17.53 17.92
C PHE A 19 0.72 -16.97 16.71
N SER A 20 0.17 -15.78 16.86
CA SER A 20 -0.24 -14.98 15.72
C SER A 20 1.03 -14.61 14.95
N GLN A 21 1.41 -15.44 13.99
CA GLN A 21 2.45 -15.08 13.03
C GLN A 21 1.96 -13.84 12.29
N LYS A 22 2.78 -12.79 12.26
CA LYS A 22 2.60 -11.70 11.30
C LYS A 22 2.69 -12.36 9.92
N ILE A 23 1.55 -12.53 9.26
CA ILE A 23 1.42 -13.17 7.93
C ILE A 23 2.34 -12.51 6.90
N ASN A 24 2.74 -11.25 7.14
CA ASN A 24 3.58 -10.44 6.25
C ASN A 24 5.09 -10.49 6.59
N ALA A 25 5.55 -11.38 7.46
CA ALA A 25 6.97 -11.44 7.83
C ALA A 25 7.89 -11.71 6.61
N ASP A 26 7.38 -12.39 5.59
CA ASP A 26 8.11 -12.78 4.38
C ASP A 26 8.02 -11.72 3.26
N TYR A 27 7.10 -10.75 3.37
CA TYR A 27 6.94 -9.70 2.36
C TYR A 27 7.76 -8.47 2.73
N ARG A 28 9.00 -8.44 2.24
CA ARG A 28 9.93 -7.33 2.49
C ARG A 28 10.46 -6.78 1.19
N LEU A 29 10.36 -5.46 1.02
CA LEU A 29 11.01 -4.72 -0.04
C LEU A 29 12.01 -3.76 0.60
N ALA A 30 13.30 -3.97 0.37
CA ALA A 30 14.32 -3.01 0.77
C ALA A 30 14.35 -1.87 -0.26
N ILE A 31 13.88 -0.71 0.12
CA ILE A 31 13.97 0.49 -0.72
C ILE A 31 15.37 1.08 -0.63
N GLN A 32 15.84 1.66 -1.73
CA GLN A 32 17.17 2.22 -1.86
C GLN A 32 17.09 3.74 -2.03
N LYS A 33 18.17 4.41 -1.62
CA LYS A 33 18.30 5.84 -1.89
C LYS A 33 18.45 6.07 -3.40
N ALA A 34 17.77 7.08 -3.90
CA ALA A 34 17.86 7.46 -5.31
C ALA A 34 19.29 7.84 -5.67
N SER A 35 19.82 7.27 -6.75
CA SER A 35 21.16 7.54 -7.24
C SER A 35 21.26 8.81 -8.09
N SER A 36 20.13 9.34 -8.53
CA SER A 36 19.97 10.59 -9.28
C SER A 36 18.61 11.20 -8.98
N ALA A 37 18.42 12.45 -9.37
CA ALA A 37 17.15 13.14 -9.24
C ALA A 37 16.03 12.35 -9.96
N ILE A 38 14.88 12.22 -9.32
CA ILE A 38 13.67 11.63 -9.88
C ILE A 38 12.75 12.77 -10.28
N ILE A 39 12.32 12.77 -11.54
CA ILE A 39 11.40 13.76 -12.10
C ILE A 39 10.00 13.17 -12.04
N ILE A 40 9.05 13.93 -11.54
CA ILE A 40 7.64 13.50 -11.45
C ILE A 40 6.90 13.99 -12.69
N ASP A 41 6.95 13.22 -13.76
CA ASP A 41 6.34 13.58 -15.06
C ASP A 41 5.39 12.50 -15.64
N GLY A 42 5.28 11.35 -14.96
CA GLY A 42 4.47 10.21 -15.38
C GLY A 42 5.16 9.32 -16.41
N VAL A 43 6.48 9.44 -16.58
CA VAL A 43 7.25 8.67 -17.56
C VAL A 43 8.35 7.87 -16.87
N LEU A 44 8.30 6.57 -16.95
CA LEU A 44 9.34 5.70 -16.40
C LEU A 44 10.51 5.61 -17.38
N ASP A 45 11.32 6.63 -17.49
CA ASP A 45 12.50 6.67 -18.37
C ASP A 45 13.84 6.88 -17.64
N GLU A 46 13.84 7.40 -16.42
CA GLU A 46 15.05 7.59 -15.64
C GLU A 46 15.74 6.27 -15.31
N LYS A 47 17.06 6.26 -15.43
CA LYS A 47 17.86 5.09 -15.05
C LYS A 47 17.63 4.70 -13.60
N ALA A 48 17.51 5.70 -12.70
CA ALA A 48 17.24 5.46 -11.29
C ALA A 48 15.92 4.68 -11.09
N GLY A 49 14.82 5.12 -11.73
CA GLY A 49 13.53 4.46 -11.61
C GLY A 49 13.52 3.03 -12.14
N LYS A 50 14.23 2.76 -13.26
CA LYS A 50 14.28 1.41 -13.86
C LYS A 50 15.08 0.40 -13.06
N MET A 51 16.08 0.85 -12.29
CA MET A 51 16.99 -0.02 -11.52
C MET A 51 16.46 -0.30 -10.10
N LEU A 52 15.39 0.35 -9.65
CA LEU A 52 14.86 0.15 -8.31
C LEU A 52 14.25 -1.24 -8.14
N PRO A 53 14.30 -1.78 -6.91
CA PRO A 53 13.60 -3.01 -6.56
C PRO A 53 12.14 -2.95 -6.94
N LEU A 54 11.62 -4.04 -7.49
CA LEU A 54 10.30 -4.12 -8.09
C LEU A 54 9.39 -5.03 -7.27
N LEU A 55 8.28 -4.49 -6.79
CA LEU A 55 7.19 -5.23 -6.18
C LEU A 55 6.11 -5.55 -7.24
N ARG A 56 5.75 -6.82 -7.37
CA ARG A 56 4.78 -7.31 -8.37
C ARG A 56 3.70 -8.22 -7.81
N ILE A 57 3.83 -8.65 -6.58
CA ILE A 57 2.93 -9.64 -6.01
C ILE A 57 1.85 -8.91 -5.22
N PHE A 58 0.65 -8.89 -5.79
CA PHE A 58 -0.54 -8.34 -5.14
C PHE A 58 -1.62 -9.41 -5.08
N PHE A 59 -2.38 -9.40 -3.99
CA PHE A 59 -3.49 -10.30 -3.77
C PHE A 59 -4.81 -9.55 -3.91
N MET A 60 -5.85 -10.27 -4.28
CA MET A 60 -7.21 -9.75 -4.21
C MET A 60 -7.65 -9.67 -2.74
N ILE A 61 -8.31 -8.58 -2.38
CA ILE A 61 -8.94 -8.44 -1.05
C ILE A 61 -10.42 -8.84 -1.15
N THR A 62 -11.06 -8.53 -2.27
CA THR A 62 -12.48 -8.78 -2.49
C THR A 62 -12.68 -9.63 -3.75
N PRO A 63 -13.54 -10.66 -3.73
CA PRO A 63 -14.41 -11.11 -2.63
C PRO A 63 -13.69 -11.91 -1.54
N MET A 64 -12.47 -12.40 -1.79
CA MET A 64 -11.61 -13.13 -0.86
C MET A 64 -10.14 -12.94 -1.22
N ASP A 65 -9.25 -12.96 -0.26
CA ASP A 65 -7.79 -12.76 -0.38
C ASP A 65 -7.02 -14.04 -0.76
N THR A 66 -7.68 -15.00 -1.39
CA THR A 66 -7.10 -16.32 -1.71
C THR A 66 -6.44 -16.39 -3.09
N SER A 67 -6.48 -15.33 -3.87
CA SER A 67 -5.96 -15.30 -5.23
C SER A 67 -5.12 -14.06 -5.50
N PHE A 68 -4.23 -14.18 -6.49
CA PHE A 68 -3.47 -13.03 -6.98
C PHE A 68 -4.38 -12.01 -7.66
N ALA A 69 -3.99 -10.75 -7.60
CA ALA A 69 -4.65 -9.67 -8.31
C ALA A 69 -4.73 -9.99 -9.81
N ARG A 70 -5.89 -9.73 -10.41
CA ARG A 70 -6.11 -9.96 -11.85
C ARG A 70 -5.37 -8.96 -12.72
N VAL A 71 -5.13 -7.77 -12.18
CA VAL A 71 -4.41 -6.69 -12.86
C VAL A 71 -2.97 -6.72 -12.40
N LYS A 72 -2.06 -6.73 -13.36
CA LYS A 72 -0.64 -6.61 -13.07
C LYS A 72 -0.32 -5.18 -12.68
N THR A 73 0.32 -5.02 -11.54
CA THR A 73 0.82 -3.72 -11.05
C THR A 73 2.29 -3.88 -10.70
N ASP A 74 3.11 -2.98 -11.23
CA ASP A 74 4.53 -2.91 -10.96
C ASP A 74 4.79 -1.68 -10.08
N VAL A 75 5.27 -1.88 -8.86
CA VAL A 75 5.55 -0.79 -7.91
C VAL A 75 7.05 -0.71 -7.63
N ARG A 76 7.59 0.48 -7.69
CA ARG A 76 8.95 0.80 -7.27
C ARG A 76 8.92 1.93 -6.26
N MET A 77 9.81 1.86 -5.30
CA MET A 77 9.96 2.89 -4.28
C MET A 77 11.43 3.24 -4.11
N SER A 78 11.68 4.50 -3.84
CA SER A 78 13.00 5.06 -3.54
C SER A 78 12.84 6.22 -2.58
N TYR A 79 13.94 6.76 -2.09
CA TYR A 79 13.92 7.94 -1.24
C TYR A 79 15.16 8.79 -1.46
N ASP A 80 15.09 10.06 -1.08
CA ASP A 80 16.23 10.95 -0.88
C ASP A 80 16.20 11.55 0.53
N GLU A 81 16.80 12.69 0.75
CA GLU A 81 16.85 13.35 2.06
C GLU A 81 15.51 13.99 2.45
N GLU A 82 14.64 14.27 1.47
CA GLU A 82 13.42 15.05 1.67
C GLU A 82 12.14 14.29 1.32
N HIS A 83 12.22 13.30 0.42
CA HIS A 83 11.05 12.67 -0.19
C HIS A 83 11.12 11.15 -0.21
N LEU A 84 9.95 10.54 -0.07
CA LEU A 84 9.66 9.20 -0.50
C LEU A 84 9.11 9.26 -1.93
N TYR A 85 9.74 8.53 -2.85
CA TYR A 85 9.30 8.41 -4.23
C TYR A 85 8.55 7.12 -4.47
N LEU A 86 7.46 7.21 -5.20
CA LEU A 86 6.63 6.09 -5.60
C LEU A 86 6.46 6.13 -7.12
N ILE A 87 6.72 5.00 -7.77
CA ILE A 87 6.51 4.82 -9.20
C ILE A 87 5.67 3.56 -9.39
N VAL A 88 4.51 3.72 -9.99
CA VAL A 88 3.54 2.65 -10.18
C VAL A 88 3.17 2.53 -11.65
N VAL A 89 3.30 1.34 -12.20
CA VAL A 89 2.81 1.00 -13.53
C VAL A 89 1.63 0.06 -13.39
N ASN A 90 0.46 0.56 -13.68
CA ASN A 90 -0.79 -0.21 -13.67
C ASN A 90 -1.09 -0.66 -15.09
N HIS A 91 -0.99 -1.96 -15.34
CA HIS A 91 -1.28 -2.53 -16.64
C HIS A 91 -2.79 -2.63 -16.86
N HIS A 92 -3.23 -2.40 -18.09
CA HIS A 92 -4.63 -2.52 -18.42
C HIS A 92 -5.07 -3.99 -18.42
N ALA A 93 -6.16 -4.29 -17.74
CA ALA A 93 -6.68 -5.66 -17.65
C ALA A 93 -7.79 -5.94 -18.67
N VAL A 94 -8.45 -4.90 -19.16
CA VAL A 94 -9.62 -4.96 -20.03
C VAL A 94 -9.50 -3.87 -21.08
N GLU A 95 -9.80 -4.15 -22.32
CA GLU A 95 -9.83 -3.16 -23.39
C GLU A 95 -10.92 -2.12 -23.12
N GLY A 96 -10.61 -0.87 -23.40
CA GLY A 96 -11.53 0.26 -23.22
C GLY A 96 -10.96 1.40 -22.39
N PRO A 97 -11.73 2.44 -22.13
CA PRO A 97 -11.29 3.58 -21.32
C PRO A 97 -11.15 3.20 -19.85
N TYR A 98 -10.20 3.84 -19.14
CA TYR A 98 -10.10 3.75 -17.70
C TYR A 98 -11.37 4.25 -17.02
N MET A 99 -11.80 3.57 -15.98
CA MET A 99 -12.94 4.00 -15.18
C MET A 99 -12.54 5.21 -14.33
N VAL A 100 -13.10 6.35 -14.65
CA VAL A 100 -12.88 7.61 -13.92
C VAL A 100 -14.22 8.33 -13.75
N GLU A 101 -14.76 8.27 -12.53
CA GLU A 101 -15.99 8.96 -12.17
C GLU A 101 -15.73 10.41 -11.76
N SER A 102 -14.57 10.70 -11.18
CA SER A 102 -14.29 12.02 -10.61
C SER A 102 -12.89 12.52 -10.93
N LEU A 103 -12.81 13.81 -11.22
CA LEU A 103 -11.56 14.57 -11.33
C LEU A 103 -11.25 15.37 -10.06
N ARG A 104 -12.08 15.25 -9.04
CA ARG A 104 -11.87 15.93 -7.75
C ARG A 104 -10.93 15.11 -6.89
N ARG A 105 -10.17 15.81 -6.05
CA ARG A 105 -9.41 15.22 -4.95
C ARG A 105 -10.36 14.40 -4.06
N ASP A 106 -9.83 13.38 -3.41
CA ASP A 106 -10.55 12.51 -2.47
C ASP A 106 -11.77 11.82 -3.09
N PHE A 107 -11.56 11.36 -4.31
CA PHE A 107 -12.54 10.63 -5.09
C PHE A 107 -12.98 9.32 -4.41
N ASN A 108 -14.14 8.80 -4.77
CA ASN A 108 -14.55 7.46 -4.35
C ASN A 108 -13.68 6.40 -5.03
N PHE A 109 -12.78 5.77 -4.27
CA PHE A 109 -11.83 4.79 -4.82
C PHE A 109 -12.51 3.55 -5.41
N GLY A 110 -13.69 3.16 -4.95
CA GLY A 110 -14.46 2.02 -5.49
C GLY A 110 -15.06 2.27 -6.87
N LYS A 111 -15.01 3.51 -7.37
CA LYS A 111 -15.61 3.93 -8.64
C LYS A 111 -14.60 4.54 -9.63
N ASN A 112 -13.33 4.35 -9.37
CA ASN A 112 -12.26 4.86 -10.20
C ASN A 112 -11.15 3.83 -10.32
N ASP A 113 -10.55 3.69 -11.50
CA ASP A 113 -9.24 3.04 -11.62
C ASP A 113 -8.22 3.90 -10.87
N ASN A 114 -7.63 3.33 -9.82
CA ASN A 114 -6.76 4.07 -8.91
C ASN A 114 -5.67 3.19 -8.31
N PHE A 115 -4.67 3.84 -7.76
CA PHE A 115 -3.68 3.24 -6.89
C PHE A 115 -3.59 4.04 -5.59
N LEU A 116 -3.68 3.36 -4.45
CA LEU A 116 -3.55 3.95 -3.13
C LEU A 116 -2.43 3.25 -2.36
N LEU A 117 -1.52 4.05 -1.80
CA LEU A 117 -0.50 3.62 -0.86
C LEU A 117 -0.98 3.88 0.57
N PHE A 118 -0.97 2.87 1.41
CA PHE A 118 -1.22 2.97 2.84
C PHE A 118 0.09 2.71 3.59
N MET A 119 0.43 3.59 4.52
CA MET A 119 1.67 3.53 5.28
C MET A 119 1.39 3.58 6.77
N ASP A 120 2.02 2.68 7.53
CA ASP A 120 2.07 2.72 8.99
C ASP A 120 3.51 3.05 9.44
N PRO A 121 3.87 4.34 9.55
CA PRO A 121 5.22 4.74 9.95
C PRO A 121 5.47 4.61 11.46
N PHE A 122 4.44 4.26 12.24
CA PHE A 122 4.53 4.06 13.68
C PHE A 122 4.71 2.59 14.06
N ASP A 123 4.42 1.65 13.14
CA ASP A 123 4.41 0.20 13.36
C ASP A 123 3.43 -0.19 14.48
N ASP A 124 2.27 0.49 14.52
CA ASP A 124 1.24 0.31 15.56
C ASP A 124 -0.05 -0.34 15.02
N LEU A 125 -0.14 -0.58 13.70
CA LEU A 125 -1.29 -1.16 12.99
C LEU A 125 -2.60 -0.38 13.18
N THR A 126 -2.52 0.85 13.63
CA THR A 126 -3.66 1.66 14.04
C THR A 126 -3.70 2.99 13.32
N ASN A 127 -2.55 3.65 13.23
CA ASN A 127 -2.42 4.99 12.69
C ASN A 127 -1.49 4.99 11.48
N GLY A 128 -1.76 5.88 10.52
CA GLY A 128 -0.94 5.96 9.33
C GLY A 128 -1.34 7.07 8.40
N PHE A 129 -0.81 7.00 7.21
CA PHE A 129 -1.11 7.95 6.13
C PHE A 129 -1.39 7.19 4.85
N SER A 130 -2.17 7.81 4.00
CA SER A 130 -2.47 7.27 2.68
C SER A 130 -2.29 8.32 1.61
N PHE A 131 -1.80 7.90 0.45
CA PHE A 131 -1.56 8.74 -0.72
C PHE A 131 -1.87 7.95 -1.98
N GLY A 132 -2.46 8.60 -2.97
CA GLY A 132 -2.74 7.94 -4.22
C GLY A 132 -3.30 8.85 -5.28
N ALA A 133 -3.60 8.27 -6.44
CA ALA A 133 -4.27 8.97 -7.52
C ALA A 133 -5.14 8.01 -8.32
N ASN A 134 -6.17 8.56 -8.98
CA ASN A 134 -6.87 7.83 -10.01
C ASN A 134 -6.19 7.97 -11.38
N ALA A 135 -6.64 7.19 -12.35
CA ALA A 135 -6.08 7.18 -13.71
C ALA A 135 -6.18 8.53 -14.44
N ALA A 136 -6.98 9.47 -13.96
CA ALA A 136 -7.04 10.85 -14.48
C ALA A 136 -6.11 11.83 -13.74
N GLY A 137 -5.40 11.36 -12.68
CA GLY A 137 -4.46 12.16 -11.91
C GLY A 137 -5.09 12.97 -10.77
N ALA A 138 -6.36 12.74 -10.44
CA ALA A 138 -6.94 13.29 -9.22
C ALA A 138 -6.24 12.66 -8.01
N GLN A 139 -5.77 13.49 -7.10
CA GLN A 139 -5.09 13.05 -5.88
C GLN A 139 -6.09 12.54 -4.84
N TRP A 140 -5.61 11.65 -3.99
CA TRP A 140 -6.32 11.15 -2.82
C TRP A 140 -5.32 10.99 -1.69
N ASP A 141 -5.57 11.61 -0.55
CA ASP A 141 -4.76 11.46 0.63
C ASP A 141 -5.60 11.56 1.90
N GLY A 142 -5.08 10.99 2.97
CA GLY A 142 -5.79 10.99 4.24
C GLY A 142 -4.94 10.46 5.37
N GLN A 143 -5.42 10.71 6.58
CA GLN A 143 -4.84 10.17 7.79
C GLN A 143 -5.61 8.93 8.23
N MET A 144 -4.90 7.83 8.41
CA MET A 144 -5.47 6.58 8.90
C MET A 144 -5.58 6.60 10.42
N PHE A 145 -6.66 6.03 10.94
CA PHE A 145 -6.90 5.84 12.37
C PHE A 145 -7.74 4.58 12.62
N ASN A 146 -7.72 4.09 13.86
CA ASN A 146 -8.48 2.90 14.29
C ASN A 146 -8.26 1.66 13.39
N GLY A 147 -7.06 1.51 12.81
CA GLY A 147 -6.69 0.32 12.05
C GLY A 147 -7.33 0.18 10.67
N GLY A 148 -7.95 1.22 10.11
CA GLY A 148 -8.51 1.09 8.75
C GLY A 148 -9.43 2.22 8.31
N SER A 149 -9.89 3.06 9.22
CA SER A 149 -10.63 4.27 8.86
C SER A 149 -9.67 5.33 8.30
N VAL A 150 -10.16 6.16 7.38
CA VAL A 150 -9.37 7.23 6.77
C VAL A 150 -10.13 8.55 6.88
N ASP A 151 -9.48 9.55 7.44
CA ASP A 151 -9.94 10.92 7.47
C ASP A 151 -9.43 11.66 6.23
N LEU A 152 -10.30 11.89 5.27
CA LEU A 152 -10.02 12.60 4.02
C LEU A 152 -10.05 14.13 4.17
N SER A 153 -10.38 14.64 5.35
CA SER A 153 -10.26 16.09 5.62
C SER A 153 -8.80 16.51 5.87
N TRP A 154 -7.90 15.53 6.00
CA TRP A 154 -6.48 15.74 6.14
C TRP A 154 -5.83 15.92 4.77
N ASP A 155 -5.66 17.15 4.37
CA ASP A 155 -4.99 17.55 3.13
C ASP A 155 -3.50 17.83 3.37
N ASN A 156 -2.64 17.33 2.48
CA ASN A 156 -1.22 17.64 2.51
C ASN A 156 -0.67 18.06 1.16
N LYS A 157 0.52 18.69 1.19
CA LYS A 157 1.21 19.10 -0.02
C LYS A 157 2.19 18.03 -0.45
N TRP A 158 1.93 17.40 -1.56
CA TRP A 158 2.79 16.44 -2.22
C TRP A 158 2.62 16.55 -3.74
N VAL A 159 3.58 16.02 -4.48
CA VAL A 159 3.60 16.12 -5.95
C VAL A 159 3.27 14.76 -6.54
N SER A 160 2.42 14.75 -7.54
CA SER A 160 2.15 13.55 -8.33
C SER A 160 1.89 13.85 -9.79
N LYS A 161 2.08 12.86 -10.63
CA LYS A 161 1.74 12.91 -12.04
C LYS A 161 1.22 11.55 -12.48
N VAL A 162 0.22 11.58 -13.35
CA VAL A 162 -0.31 10.41 -14.03
C VAL A 162 -0.16 10.60 -15.53
N LYS A 163 0.21 9.53 -16.24
CA LYS A 163 0.23 9.49 -17.70
C LYS A 163 -0.40 8.18 -18.19
N ASN A 164 -1.35 8.32 -19.09
CA ASN A 164 -2.08 7.20 -19.67
C ASN A 164 -1.46 6.80 -21.00
N TYR A 165 -1.39 5.49 -21.22
CA TYR A 165 -1.00 4.83 -22.44
C TYR A 165 -2.13 3.88 -22.85
N GLU A 166 -2.02 3.27 -24.00
CA GLU A 166 -3.02 2.31 -24.49
C GLU A 166 -3.12 1.05 -23.62
N ASP A 167 -1.98 0.55 -23.16
CA ASP A 167 -1.84 -0.73 -22.41
C ASP A 167 -1.63 -0.56 -20.91
N LYS A 168 -1.46 0.66 -20.42
CA LYS A 168 -1.15 0.94 -19.01
C LYS A 168 -1.34 2.41 -18.66
N TRP A 169 -1.32 2.71 -17.39
CA TRP A 169 -1.08 4.06 -16.89
C TRP A 169 0.02 4.06 -15.83
N ILE A 170 0.78 5.14 -15.81
CA ILE A 170 1.89 5.34 -14.89
C ILE A 170 1.51 6.42 -13.89
N PHE A 171 1.70 6.12 -12.63
CA PHE A 171 1.54 7.07 -11.53
C PHE A 171 2.89 7.27 -10.85
N GLU A 172 3.31 8.50 -10.73
CA GLU A 172 4.50 8.90 -9.99
C GLU A 172 4.14 9.87 -8.89
N ALA A 173 4.82 9.73 -7.75
CA ALA A 173 4.64 10.61 -6.61
C ALA A 173 5.95 10.89 -5.89
N ALA A 174 6.08 12.12 -5.40
CA ALA A 174 7.09 12.54 -4.42
C ALA A 174 6.36 13.02 -3.16
N ILE A 175 6.47 12.25 -2.10
CA ILE A 175 5.81 12.49 -0.80
C ILE A 175 6.86 13.04 0.16
N PRO A 176 6.75 14.31 0.58
CA PRO A 176 7.74 14.90 1.48
C PRO A 176 7.72 14.24 2.86
N PHE A 177 8.87 13.89 3.41
CA PHE A 177 8.95 13.33 4.77
C PHE A 177 8.38 14.26 5.85
N LYS A 178 8.40 15.57 5.63
CA LYS A 178 7.74 16.55 6.52
C LYS A 178 6.21 16.43 6.57
N SER A 179 5.62 15.78 5.54
CA SER A 179 4.19 15.49 5.46
C SER A 179 3.81 14.24 6.24
N ILE A 180 4.78 13.43 6.63
CA ILE A 180 4.60 12.15 7.29
C ILE A 180 5.23 12.25 8.68
N ARG A 181 4.45 11.98 9.73
CA ARG A 181 5.01 11.80 11.06
C ARG A 181 5.50 10.37 11.20
N TYR A 182 6.68 10.19 11.73
CA TYR A 182 7.25 8.87 11.98
C TYR A 182 8.03 8.85 13.29
N LYS A 183 8.12 7.66 13.88
CA LYS A 183 8.92 7.46 15.09
C LYS A 183 10.40 7.37 14.70
N LYS A 184 11.21 8.29 15.20
CA LYS A 184 12.68 8.15 15.09
C LYS A 184 13.09 6.84 15.75
N ARG A 185 13.78 5.97 15.01
CA ARG A 185 14.49 4.82 15.56
C ARG A 185 15.97 5.15 15.50
N ASP A 186 16.66 5.03 16.61
CA ASP A 186 18.11 5.00 16.64
C ASP A 186 18.54 3.64 16.09
N PHE A 187 19.34 3.64 15.02
CA PHE A 187 19.90 2.46 14.40
C PHE A 187 21.26 2.16 15.01
#